data_6dfbc0327e7989339d084d7e5827be65
#
_entry.id   6dfbc0327e7989339d084d7e5827be65
#
_cell.length_a   1.000
_cell.length_b   1.000
_cell.length_c   1.000
_cell.angle_alpha   90.00
_cell.angle_beta   90.00
_cell.angle_gamma   90.00
#
_symmetry.space_group_name_H-M   'P 1'
#
loop_
_entity.id
_entity.type
_entity.pdbx_description
1 polymer ?
#
loop_
_entity_poly.entity_id
_entity_poly.type
_entity_poly.pdbx_seq_one_letter_code
_entity_poly.pdbx_strand_id
1 'polypeptide(L)'
;MVIRSTRWLALDYFTYFFSYGIFLPFWAIWLQGEGIEHDMIGVLLGAGLISRFLGSLLIAPTVKDPAKLIFALRISALITFVFIVGFTLGNHWAWLLFVMVGFNLFFSPMMPLSDALAGTWQKQFPFDYGKIRVWGSIAFIISSALTGELISIWGHRAILITILFSVFSTLLVTLLRPSIMPVGETKSAKVDVVSFKQLLSEKSVRRFLLCVALLQGAHAGYYSFSAIYWENAGYSASVVGYLWSLGVVAEVIIFTLSNQLFRRWSARNLLLLSGICGVVRWGLMGTYTSLPVLIIVQILHCGTFTVCHLAAMRFIGARKEGEIVRLQAAYSALAMGGGIAVMTVIAGFMYDYLHSGIFWMMALVAFPAIFLRPQVKAHNY
;
A
#
# COMPACT_ATOMS: atom_id res chain seq x y z
N MET A 1 14.46 -20.48 -19.21
CA MET A 1 14.77 -21.19 -17.94
C MET A 1 13.45 -21.54 -17.26
N VAL A 2 13.29 -22.79 -16.78
CA VAL A 2 12.11 -23.27 -16.06
C VAL A 2 12.45 -23.34 -14.58
N ILE A 3 11.60 -22.75 -13.72
CA ILE A 3 11.79 -22.76 -12.26
C ILE A 3 10.54 -23.28 -11.56
N ARG A 4 10.67 -23.78 -10.33
CA ARG A 4 9.51 -24.23 -9.52
C ARG A 4 8.50 -23.09 -9.36
N SER A 5 7.21 -23.37 -9.55
CA SER A 5 6.14 -22.38 -9.49
C SER A 5 6.10 -21.61 -8.15
N THR A 6 6.38 -22.29 -7.03
CA THR A 6 6.47 -21.61 -5.71
C THR A 6 7.66 -20.65 -5.60
N ARG A 7 8.81 -20.99 -6.20
CA ARG A 7 9.97 -20.07 -6.28
C ARG A 7 9.69 -18.91 -7.23
N TRP A 8 9.02 -19.18 -8.35
CA TRP A 8 8.59 -18.14 -9.28
C TRP A 8 7.71 -17.10 -8.57
N LEU A 9 6.72 -17.56 -7.84
CA LEU A 9 5.80 -16.69 -7.11
C LEU A 9 6.50 -15.91 -5.97
N ALA A 10 7.44 -16.56 -5.26
CA ALA A 10 8.24 -15.88 -4.23
C ALA A 10 9.13 -14.77 -4.84
N LEU A 11 9.74 -15.02 -6.00
CA LEU A 11 10.53 -14.02 -6.73
C LEU A 11 9.67 -12.88 -7.27
N ASP A 12 8.46 -13.19 -7.76
CA ASP A 12 7.51 -12.18 -8.24
C ASP A 12 7.09 -11.24 -7.11
N TYR A 13 6.67 -11.76 -5.95
CA TYR A 13 6.43 -10.92 -4.77
C TYR A 13 7.67 -10.17 -4.32
N PHE A 14 8.83 -10.81 -4.31
CA PHE A 14 10.06 -10.17 -3.89
C PHE A 14 10.39 -8.96 -4.76
N THR A 15 10.41 -9.11 -6.08
CA THR A 15 10.80 -8.02 -6.98
C THR A 15 9.74 -6.90 -7.02
N TYR A 16 8.45 -7.24 -6.96
CA TYR A 16 7.38 -6.25 -6.84
C TYR A 16 7.52 -5.39 -5.57
N PHE A 17 7.66 -6.04 -4.41
CA PHE A 17 7.77 -5.32 -3.14
C PHE A 17 9.12 -4.67 -2.92
N PHE A 18 10.17 -5.15 -3.58
CA PHE A 18 11.45 -4.46 -3.63
C PHE A 18 11.29 -3.10 -4.33
N SER A 19 10.61 -3.06 -5.48
CA SER A 19 10.29 -1.80 -6.17
C SER A 19 9.40 -0.89 -5.31
N TYR A 20 8.42 -1.47 -4.62
CA TYR A 20 7.52 -0.71 -3.76
C TYR A 20 8.21 -0.13 -2.53
N GLY A 21 9.17 -0.85 -1.93
CA GLY A 21 9.98 -0.38 -0.80
C GLY A 21 11.01 0.70 -1.17
N ILE A 22 11.27 0.91 -2.46
CA ILE A 22 12.00 2.07 -2.96
C ILE A 22 11.02 3.24 -3.18
N PHE A 23 9.94 2.95 -3.90
CA PHE A 23 8.99 3.96 -4.35
C PHE A 23 8.29 4.66 -3.18
N LEU A 24 7.71 3.90 -2.25
CA LEU A 24 6.87 4.46 -1.21
C LEU A 24 7.65 5.39 -0.25
N PRO A 25 8.83 5.03 0.28
CA PRO A 25 9.57 5.89 1.19
C PRO A 25 10.28 7.07 0.52
N PHE A 26 10.80 6.89 -0.71
CA PHE A 26 11.81 7.80 -1.25
C PHE A 26 11.38 8.56 -2.51
N TRP A 27 10.22 8.27 -3.08
CA TRP A 27 9.82 8.92 -4.34
C TRP A 27 9.61 10.42 -4.20
N ALA A 28 9.11 10.88 -3.06
CA ALA A 28 8.99 12.30 -2.74
C ALA A 28 10.36 12.99 -2.69
N ILE A 29 11.39 12.34 -2.11
CA ILE A 29 12.77 12.85 -2.10
C ILE A 29 13.32 12.95 -3.52
N TRP A 30 13.04 11.96 -4.38
CA TRP A 30 13.46 12.02 -5.77
C TRP A 30 12.82 13.21 -6.49
N LEU A 31 11.51 13.40 -6.37
CA LEU A 31 10.79 14.54 -6.96
C LEU A 31 11.32 15.88 -6.46
N GLN A 32 11.57 16.01 -5.17
CA GLN A 32 12.17 17.21 -4.59
C GLN A 32 13.59 17.45 -5.14
N GLY A 33 14.39 16.40 -5.28
CA GLY A 33 15.72 16.47 -5.87
C GLY A 33 15.74 16.89 -7.35
N GLU A 34 14.64 16.62 -8.09
CA GLU A 34 14.43 17.09 -9.46
C GLU A 34 13.87 18.54 -9.52
N GLY A 35 13.73 19.22 -8.38
CA GLY A 35 13.27 20.59 -8.27
C GLY A 35 11.75 20.76 -8.30
N ILE A 36 10.99 19.73 -7.99
CA ILE A 36 9.52 19.78 -7.88
C ILE A 36 9.13 20.30 -6.49
N GLU A 37 8.27 21.30 -6.46
CA GLU A 37 7.76 21.92 -5.23
C GLU A 37 6.78 20.99 -4.49
N HIS A 38 6.59 21.19 -3.19
CA HIS A 38 5.85 20.26 -2.32
C HIS A 38 4.37 20.14 -2.69
N ASP A 39 3.73 21.22 -3.14
CA ASP A 39 2.34 21.20 -3.63
C ASP A 39 2.20 20.29 -4.84
N MET A 40 3.12 20.40 -5.80
CA MET A 40 3.15 19.56 -6.99
C MET A 40 3.55 18.11 -6.67
N ILE A 41 4.46 17.88 -5.71
CA ILE A 41 4.74 16.54 -5.19
C ILE A 41 3.45 15.90 -4.68
N GLY A 42 2.66 16.62 -3.89
CA GLY A 42 1.35 16.17 -3.42
C GLY A 42 0.39 15.80 -4.55
N VAL A 43 0.32 16.62 -5.60
CA VAL A 43 -0.51 16.36 -6.79
C VAL A 43 -0.03 15.12 -7.54
N LEU A 44 1.27 14.98 -7.79
CA LEU A 44 1.85 13.84 -8.50
C LEU A 44 1.63 12.53 -7.75
N LEU A 45 1.91 12.51 -6.44
CA LEU A 45 1.69 11.34 -5.60
C LEU A 45 0.21 10.99 -5.46
N GLY A 46 -0.67 11.99 -5.29
CA GLY A 46 -2.12 11.81 -5.22
C GLY A 46 -2.68 11.22 -6.53
N ALA A 47 -2.26 11.75 -7.69
CA ALA A 47 -2.62 11.21 -8.99
C ALA A 47 -2.12 9.77 -9.17
N GLY A 48 -0.90 9.47 -8.72
CA GLY A 48 -0.35 8.13 -8.68
C GLY A 48 -1.21 7.16 -7.86
N LEU A 49 -1.67 7.57 -6.67
CA LEU A 49 -2.53 6.76 -5.81
C LEU A 49 -3.91 6.47 -6.45
N ILE A 50 -4.52 7.48 -7.08
CA ILE A 50 -5.77 7.29 -7.84
C ILE A 50 -5.54 6.30 -8.99
N SER A 51 -4.44 6.46 -9.72
CA SER A 51 -4.09 5.57 -10.84
C SER A 51 -3.83 4.13 -10.38
N ARG A 52 -3.18 3.95 -9.22
CA ARG A 52 -3.00 2.62 -8.59
C ARG A 52 -4.33 1.96 -8.31
N PHE A 53 -5.26 2.70 -7.71
CA PHE A 53 -6.60 2.21 -7.43
C PHE A 53 -7.32 1.82 -8.73
N LEU A 54 -7.32 2.70 -9.73
CA LEU A 54 -7.96 2.45 -11.03
C LEU A 54 -7.32 1.26 -11.75
N GLY A 55 -6.00 1.13 -11.73
CA GLY A 55 -5.28 0.00 -12.33
C GLY A 55 -5.71 -1.34 -11.72
N SER A 56 -5.74 -1.42 -10.40
CA SER A 56 -6.18 -2.64 -9.71
C SER A 56 -7.66 -2.95 -9.93
N LEU A 57 -8.52 -1.93 -9.99
CA LEU A 57 -9.97 -2.09 -10.17
C LEU A 57 -10.34 -2.43 -11.61
N LEU A 58 -9.68 -1.84 -12.60
CA LEU A 58 -10.07 -1.93 -14.00
C LEU A 58 -9.29 -3.00 -14.75
N ILE A 59 -7.98 -3.14 -14.50
CA ILE A 59 -7.12 -4.04 -15.28
C ILE A 59 -7.15 -5.47 -14.72
N ALA A 60 -6.95 -5.66 -13.42
CA ALA A 60 -6.87 -7.01 -12.86
C ALA A 60 -8.14 -7.87 -13.13
N PRO A 61 -9.39 -7.35 -13.00
CA PRO A 61 -10.59 -8.15 -13.26
C PRO A 61 -10.84 -8.49 -14.73
N THR A 62 -10.11 -7.86 -15.68
CA THR A 62 -10.23 -8.22 -17.11
C THR A 62 -9.66 -9.60 -17.41
N VAL A 63 -8.74 -10.08 -16.55
CA VAL A 63 -8.08 -11.37 -16.70
C VAL A 63 -8.94 -12.46 -16.06
N LYS A 64 -9.96 -12.91 -16.80
CA LYS A 64 -10.91 -13.92 -16.32
C LYS A 64 -10.39 -15.35 -16.43
N ASP A 65 -9.51 -15.60 -17.39
CA ASP A 65 -8.93 -16.91 -17.68
C ASP A 65 -7.63 -17.08 -16.87
N PRO A 66 -7.57 -18.01 -15.90
CA PRO A 66 -6.37 -18.27 -15.13
C PRO A 66 -5.11 -18.53 -15.96
N ALA A 67 -5.26 -19.17 -17.14
CA ALA A 67 -4.15 -19.46 -18.05
C ALA A 67 -3.47 -18.17 -18.58
N LYS A 68 -4.17 -17.03 -18.57
CA LYS A 68 -3.67 -15.74 -19.03
C LYS A 68 -3.00 -14.89 -17.94
N LEU A 69 -3.03 -15.31 -16.66
CA LEU A 69 -2.48 -14.53 -15.54
C LEU A 69 -1.00 -14.18 -15.72
N ILE A 70 -0.16 -15.16 -16.11
CA ILE A 70 1.27 -14.93 -16.33
C ILE A 70 1.50 -13.99 -17.53
N PHE A 71 0.70 -14.12 -18.59
CA PHE A 71 0.78 -13.20 -19.72
C PHE A 71 0.40 -11.77 -19.33
N ALA A 72 -0.66 -11.61 -18.52
CA ALA A 72 -1.09 -10.32 -18.01
C ALA A 72 -0.01 -9.67 -17.11
N LEU A 73 0.64 -10.46 -16.24
CA LEU A 73 1.76 -10.00 -15.42
C LEU A 73 2.94 -9.54 -16.30
N ARG A 74 3.28 -10.25 -17.37
CA ARG A 74 4.34 -9.86 -18.33
C ARG A 74 4.03 -8.53 -19.01
N ILE A 75 2.82 -8.35 -19.50
CA ILE A 75 2.41 -7.11 -20.18
C ILE A 75 2.42 -5.95 -19.17
N SER A 76 1.86 -6.15 -17.98
CA SER A 76 1.88 -5.13 -16.92
C SER A 76 3.31 -4.75 -16.53
N ALA A 77 4.21 -5.72 -16.35
CA ALA A 77 5.62 -5.47 -16.03
C ALA A 77 6.34 -4.73 -17.15
N LEU A 78 6.10 -5.10 -18.41
CA LEU A 78 6.69 -4.43 -19.58
C LEU A 78 6.26 -2.97 -19.68
N ILE A 79 4.95 -2.71 -19.57
CA ILE A 79 4.43 -1.34 -19.64
C ILE A 79 4.91 -0.53 -18.43
N THR A 80 4.94 -1.12 -17.24
CA THR A 80 5.51 -0.49 -16.03
C THR A 80 6.97 -0.12 -16.25
N PHE A 81 7.76 -1.00 -16.88
CA PHE A 81 9.16 -0.72 -17.19
C PHE A 81 9.32 0.42 -18.20
N VAL A 82 8.47 0.48 -19.23
CA VAL A 82 8.48 1.60 -20.19
C VAL A 82 8.19 2.93 -19.48
N PHE A 83 7.20 2.98 -18.58
CA PHE A 83 6.89 4.19 -17.84
C PHE A 83 7.99 4.57 -16.84
N ILE A 84 8.60 3.62 -16.13
CA ILE A 84 9.69 3.98 -15.19
C ILE A 84 10.93 4.52 -15.95
N VAL A 85 11.21 4.03 -17.14
CA VAL A 85 12.23 4.63 -18.03
C VAL A 85 11.82 6.06 -18.44
N GLY A 86 10.53 6.32 -18.61
CA GLY A 86 10.01 7.65 -18.93
C GLY A 86 10.44 8.75 -17.94
N PHE A 87 10.68 8.42 -16.67
CA PHE A 87 11.20 9.37 -15.68
C PHE A 87 12.63 9.87 -15.99
N THR A 88 13.38 9.17 -16.81
CA THR A 88 14.72 9.62 -17.27
C THR A 88 14.67 10.65 -18.39
N LEU A 89 13.51 10.87 -19.02
CA LEU A 89 13.39 11.68 -20.25
C LEU A 89 13.06 13.15 -19.98
N GLY A 90 12.76 13.52 -18.74
CA GLY A 90 12.49 14.92 -18.39
C GLY A 90 11.88 15.07 -17.01
N ASN A 91 11.95 16.29 -16.49
CA ASN A 91 11.49 16.67 -15.15
C ASN A 91 10.35 17.71 -15.17
N HIS A 92 9.80 18.04 -16.33
CA HIS A 92 8.64 18.93 -16.41
C HIS A 92 7.42 18.27 -15.75
N TRP A 93 6.73 18.99 -14.87
CA TRP A 93 5.66 18.44 -14.04
C TRP A 93 4.55 17.71 -14.83
N ALA A 94 4.15 18.22 -16.01
CA ALA A 94 3.11 17.59 -16.81
C ALA A 94 3.60 16.25 -17.41
N TRP A 95 4.89 16.16 -17.79
CA TRP A 95 5.51 14.91 -18.20
C TRP A 95 5.56 13.91 -17.05
N LEU A 96 6.02 14.36 -15.88
CA LEU A 96 6.07 13.54 -14.67
C LEU A 96 4.68 13.05 -14.26
N LEU A 97 3.64 13.88 -14.41
CA LEU A 97 2.25 13.48 -14.16
C LEU A 97 1.82 12.35 -15.10
N PHE A 98 2.07 12.47 -16.39
CA PHE A 98 1.75 11.44 -17.38
C PHE A 98 2.46 10.13 -17.06
N VAL A 99 3.76 10.19 -16.80
CA VAL A 99 4.58 9.00 -16.49
C VAL A 99 4.16 8.39 -15.15
N MET A 100 3.87 9.22 -14.12
CA MET A 100 3.43 8.78 -12.80
C MET A 100 2.08 8.03 -12.88
N VAL A 101 1.13 8.58 -13.63
CA VAL A 101 -0.17 7.95 -13.87
C VAL A 101 0.02 6.61 -14.56
N GLY A 102 0.78 6.57 -15.66
CA GLY A 102 1.03 5.35 -16.42
C GLY A 102 1.77 4.28 -15.61
N PHE A 103 2.84 4.67 -14.90
CA PHE A 103 3.57 3.76 -14.01
C PHE A 103 2.64 3.11 -12.98
N ASN A 104 1.90 3.91 -12.22
CA ASN A 104 1.05 3.40 -11.15
C ASN A 104 -0.15 2.60 -11.68
N LEU A 105 -0.70 2.97 -12.85
CA LEU A 105 -1.81 2.27 -13.48
C LEU A 105 -1.48 0.81 -13.83
N PHE A 106 -0.26 0.55 -14.27
CA PHE A 106 0.18 -0.80 -14.68
C PHE A 106 1.01 -1.54 -13.61
N PHE A 107 1.67 -0.83 -12.71
CA PHE A 107 2.37 -1.46 -11.59
C PHE A 107 1.40 -2.06 -10.57
N SER A 108 0.35 -1.33 -10.21
CA SER A 108 -0.58 -1.72 -9.15
C SER A 108 -1.34 -3.05 -9.43
N PRO A 109 -1.87 -3.33 -10.63
CA PRO A 109 -2.62 -4.57 -10.89
C PRO A 109 -1.77 -5.83 -10.80
N MET A 110 -0.44 -5.72 -10.84
CA MET A 110 0.43 -6.89 -10.72
C MET A 110 0.20 -7.59 -9.37
N MET A 111 -0.05 -6.86 -8.29
CA MET A 111 -0.29 -7.45 -6.98
C MET A 111 -1.56 -8.34 -6.94
N PRO A 112 -2.77 -7.88 -7.29
CA PRO A 112 -3.95 -8.74 -7.32
C PRO A 112 -3.85 -9.84 -8.40
N LEU A 113 -3.12 -9.65 -9.48
CA LEU A 113 -2.86 -10.70 -10.47
C LEU A 113 -1.98 -11.82 -9.89
N SER A 114 -0.93 -11.47 -9.12
CA SER A 114 -0.07 -12.43 -8.43
C SER A 114 -0.84 -13.18 -7.33
N ASP A 115 -1.74 -12.51 -6.61
CA ASP A 115 -2.62 -13.16 -5.63
C ASP A 115 -3.62 -14.11 -6.30
N ALA A 116 -4.18 -13.73 -7.45
CA ALA A 116 -5.05 -14.61 -8.24
C ALA A 116 -4.29 -15.84 -8.76
N LEU A 117 -3.03 -15.67 -9.19
CA LEU A 117 -2.16 -16.75 -9.59
C LEU A 117 -1.85 -17.69 -8.42
N ALA A 118 -1.54 -17.13 -7.25
CA ALA A 118 -1.35 -17.91 -6.03
C ALA A 118 -2.58 -18.76 -5.68
N GLY A 119 -3.77 -18.14 -5.69
CA GLY A 119 -5.04 -18.83 -5.45
C GLY A 119 -5.34 -19.92 -6.49
N THR A 120 -4.97 -19.70 -7.76
CA THR A 120 -5.08 -20.71 -8.82
C THR A 120 -4.17 -21.89 -8.55
N TRP A 121 -2.89 -21.65 -8.24
CA TRP A 121 -1.94 -22.71 -7.94
C TRP A 121 -2.25 -23.47 -6.64
N GLN A 122 -2.81 -22.81 -5.62
CA GLN A 122 -3.26 -23.52 -4.40
C GLN A 122 -4.33 -24.58 -4.66
N LYS A 123 -5.11 -24.41 -5.75
CA LYS A 123 -6.07 -25.45 -6.20
C LYS A 123 -5.41 -26.58 -7.01
N GLN A 124 -4.25 -26.34 -7.62
CA GLN A 124 -3.53 -27.30 -8.45
C GLN A 124 -2.54 -28.15 -7.64
N PHE A 125 -1.88 -27.57 -6.63
CA PHE A 125 -0.94 -28.25 -5.76
C PHE A 125 -0.82 -27.57 -4.39
N PRO A 126 -0.52 -28.34 -3.33
CA PRO A 126 -0.47 -27.79 -1.97
C PRO A 126 0.81 -26.98 -1.76
N PHE A 127 0.67 -25.78 -1.18
CA PHE A 127 1.74 -24.97 -0.63
C PHE A 127 1.21 -23.95 0.39
N ASP A 128 2.10 -23.49 1.26
CA ASP A 128 1.81 -22.46 2.25
C ASP A 128 1.96 -21.08 1.63
N TYR A 129 0.83 -20.42 1.37
CA TYR A 129 0.81 -19.07 0.79
C TYR A 129 1.53 -18.06 1.69
N GLY A 130 1.37 -18.14 3.01
CA GLY A 130 2.01 -17.21 3.95
C GLY A 130 3.52 -17.23 3.86
N LYS A 131 4.12 -18.43 3.75
CA LYS A 131 5.58 -18.60 3.59
C LYS A 131 6.12 -18.04 2.27
N ILE A 132 5.29 -17.96 1.24
CA ILE A 132 5.68 -17.35 -0.03
C ILE A 132 5.46 -15.84 0.01
N ARG A 133 4.33 -15.41 0.55
CA ARG A 133 3.96 -13.99 0.60
C ARG A 133 4.88 -13.15 1.49
N VAL A 134 5.48 -13.75 2.53
CA VAL A 134 6.43 -13.07 3.44
C VAL A 134 7.67 -12.54 2.71
N TRP A 135 8.06 -13.15 1.57
CA TRP A 135 9.18 -12.66 0.75
C TRP A 135 8.96 -11.23 0.25
N GLY A 136 7.71 -10.82 0.06
CA GLY A 136 7.38 -9.42 -0.23
C GLY A 136 7.73 -8.48 0.92
N SER A 137 7.40 -8.82 2.17
CA SER A 137 7.77 -7.99 3.33
C SER A 137 9.28 -7.93 3.53
N ILE A 138 9.98 -9.06 3.36
CA ILE A 138 11.45 -9.13 3.42
C ILE A 138 12.06 -8.22 2.34
N ALA A 139 11.53 -8.26 1.11
CA ALA A 139 12.00 -7.42 0.03
C ALA A 139 11.82 -5.93 0.31
N PHE A 140 10.66 -5.54 0.86
CA PHE A 140 10.41 -4.15 1.25
C PHE A 140 11.40 -3.66 2.30
N ILE A 141 11.64 -4.45 3.34
CA ILE A 141 12.61 -4.14 4.41
C ILE A 141 14.00 -3.96 3.83
N ILE A 142 14.46 -4.90 3.01
CA ILE A 142 15.79 -4.86 2.37
C ILE A 142 15.89 -3.65 1.45
N SER A 143 14.90 -3.42 0.59
CA SER A 143 14.95 -2.34 -0.40
C SER A 143 14.91 -0.95 0.24
N SER A 144 14.10 -0.75 1.29
CA SER A 144 14.07 0.52 2.02
C SER A 144 15.41 0.82 2.69
N ALA A 145 16.00 -0.17 3.38
CA ALA A 145 17.29 -0.02 4.02
C ALA A 145 18.41 0.23 2.99
N LEU A 146 18.49 -0.62 1.97
CA LEU A 146 19.50 -0.51 0.90
C LEU A 146 19.42 0.82 0.16
N THR A 147 18.20 1.23 -0.23
CA THR A 147 18.03 2.49 -0.97
C THR A 147 18.43 3.69 -0.12
N GLY A 148 18.11 3.69 1.18
CA GLY A 148 18.56 4.71 2.10
C GLY A 148 20.09 4.84 2.14
N GLU A 149 20.83 3.72 2.19
CA GLU A 149 22.30 3.71 2.10
C GLU A 149 22.79 4.26 0.75
N LEU A 150 22.19 3.83 -0.35
CA LEU A 150 22.58 4.29 -1.69
C LEU A 150 22.35 5.80 -1.87
N ILE A 151 21.27 6.34 -1.32
CA ILE A 151 21.00 7.79 -1.34
C ILE A 151 22.06 8.54 -0.51
N SER A 152 22.45 8.01 0.66
CA SER A 152 23.47 8.64 1.50
C SER A 152 24.83 8.72 0.82
N ILE A 153 25.14 7.80 -0.12
CA ILE A 153 26.40 7.76 -0.86
C ILE A 153 26.32 8.58 -2.17
N TRP A 154 25.23 8.42 -2.94
CA TRP A 154 25.12 8.93 -4.32
C TRP A 154 24.02 9.99 -4.52
N GLY A 155 23.35 10.40 -3.43
CA GLY A 155 22.28 11.38 -3.47
C GLY A 155 20.98 10.85 -4.08
N HIS A 156 20.00 11.73 -4.30
CA HIS A 156 18.65 11.40 -4.74
C HIS A 156 18.57 10.65 -6.09
N ARG A 157 19.58 10.81 -6.97
CA ARG A 157 19.65 10.10 -8.26
C ARG A 157 19.72 8.58 -8.10
N ALA A 158 20.24 8.08 -6.97
CA ALA A 158 20.27 6.66 -6.66
C ALA A 158 18.86 6.05 -6.64
N ILE A 159 17.84 6.82 -6.26
CA ILE A 159 16.45 6.36 -6.17
C ILE A 159 15.96 5.87 -7.55
N LEU A 160 16.10 6.72 -8.57
CA LEU A 160 15.65 6.38 -9.92
C LEU A 160 16.44 5.20 -10.51
N ILE A 161 17.74 5.16 -10.30
CA ILE A 161 18.60 4.05 -10.78
C ILE A 161 18.18 2.74 -10.11
N THR A 162 18.00 2.73 -8.79
CA THR A 162 17.67 1.54 -8.03
C THR A 162 16.29 1.00 -8.41
N ILE A 163 15.29 1.87 -8.58
CA ILE A 163 13.95 1.45 -8.98
C ILE A 163 13.90 0.95 -10.43
N LEU A 164 14.69 1.54 -11.34
CA LEU A 164 14.84 1.05 -12.72
C LEU A 164 15.34 -0.40 -12.73
N PHE A 165 16.42 -0.70 -12.00
CA PHE A 165 16.93 -2.07 -11.87
C PHE A 165 15.92 -3.01 -11.22
N SER A 166 15.18 -2.55 -10.22
CA SER A 166 14.18 -3.36 -9.54
C SER A 166 12.99 -3.69 -10.45
N VAL A 167 12.43 -2.72 -11.16
CA VAL A 167 11.32 -2.93 -12.10
C VAL A 167 11.79 -3.79 -13.30
N PHE A 168 13.02 -3.60 -13.77
CA PHE A 168 13.62 -4.47 -14.79
C PHE A 168 13.73 -5.92 -14.28
N SER A 169 14.16 -6.10 -13.03
CA SER A 169 14.22 -7.44 -12.42
C SER A 169 12.83 -8.09 -12.32
N THR A 170 11.78 -7.28 -12.00
CA THR A 170 10.39 -7.74 -12.02
C THR A 170 10.00 -8.23 -13.42
N LEU A 171 10.32 -7.46 -14.45
CA LEU A 171 10.09 -7.88 -15.85
C LEU A 171 10.80 -9.20 -16.16
N LEU A 172 12.08 -9.33 -15.81
CA LEU A 172 12.85 -10.56 -16.04
C LEU A 172 12.23 -11.77 -15.34
N VAL A 173 11.78 -11.63 -14.11
CA VAL A 173 11.11 -12.70 -13.35
C VAL A 173 9.83 -13.15 -14.07
N THR A 174 9.01 -12.21 -14.55
CA THR A 174 7.78 -12.56 -15.27
C THR A 174 8.05 -13.31 -16.60
N LEU A 175 9.22 -13.11 -17.22
CA LEU A 175 9.63 -13.82 -18.43
C LEU A 175 10.09 -15.27 -18.17
N LEU A 176 10.46 -15.62 -16.93
CA LEU A 176 10.77 -16.99 -16.56
C LEU A 176 9.53 -17.87 -16.72
N ARG A 177 9.75 -19.15 -17.04
CA ARG A 177 8.66 -20.12 -17.16
C ARG A 177 8.52 -20.89 -15.83
N PRO A 178 7.36 -20.85 -15.16
CA PRO A 178 7.11 -21.70 -14.00
C PRO A 178 6.95 -23.15 -14.43
N SER A 179 7.28 -24.07 -13.53
CA SER A 179 7.20 -25.53 -13.78
C SER A 179 5.77 -26.03 -14.03
N ILE A 180 4.79 -25.37 -13.42
CA ILE A 180 3.37 -25.68 -13.56
C ILE A 180 2.70 -24.40 -14.07
N MET A 181 2.01 -24.49 -15.21
CA MET A 181 1.23 -23.38 -15.74
C MET A 181 -0.11 -23.28 -15.01
N PRO A 182 -0.62 -22.06 -14.79
CA PRO A 182 -1.94 -21.91 -14.17
C PRO A 182 -3.03 -22.44 -15.13
N VAL A 183 -3.90 -23.27 -14.59
CA VAL A 183 -5.06 -23.82 -15.29
C VAL A 183 -6.26 -23.71 -14.33
N GLY A 184 -7.42 -23.35 -14.84
CA GLY A 184 -8.63 -23.31 -14.07
C GLY A 184 -9.85 -23.14 -14.96
N GLU A 185 -10.99 -23.56 -14.47
CA GLU A 185 -12.27 -23.30 -15.13
C GLU A 185 -12.68 -21.83 -14.89
N THR A 186 -13.17 -21.19 -15.93
CA THR A 186 -13.82 -19.88 -15.88
C THR A 186 -15.22 -20.04 -15.24
N LYS A 187 -15.28 -20.37 -13.93
CA LYS A 187 -16.56 -20.41 -13.23
C LYS A 187 -17.03 -18.99 -12.96
N SER A 188 -17.90 -18.50 -13.80
CA SER A 188 -18.78 -17.38 -13.47
C SER A 188 -19.85 -17.89 -12.49
N ALA A 189 -19.52 -17.98 -11.22
CA ALA A 189 -20.53 -18.05 -10.19
C ALA A 189 -21.28 -16.70 -10.24
N LYS A 190 -22.54 -16.71 -10.68
CA LYS A 190 -23.45 -15.57 -10.50
C LYS A 190 -23.73 -15.48 -9.00
N VAL A 191 -22.87 -14.77 -8.28
CA VAL A 191 -23.22 -14.30 -6.93
C VAL A 191 -24.19 -13.15 -7.13
N ASP A 192 -25.37 -13.23 -6.55
CA ASP A 192 -26.34 -12.12 -6.51
C ASP A 192 -25.69 -10.96 -5.73
N VAL A 193 -25.12 -10.04 -6.45
CA VAL A 193 -24.35 -8.93 -5.88
C VAL A 193 -25.29 -7.81 -5.49
N VAL A 194 -25.41 -7.53 -4.21
CA VAL A 194 -26.19 -6.43 -3.62
C VAL A 194 -25.79 -5.09 -4.25
N SER A 195 -26.76 -4.20 -4.54
CA SER A 195 -26.43 -2.90 -5.14
C SER A 195 -25.66 -2.00 -4.16
N PHE A 196 -24.76 -1.13 -4.68
CA PHE A 196 -24.04 -0.15 -3.85
C PHE A 196 -24.99 0.77 -3.08
N LYS A 197 -26.12 1.16 -3.67
CA LYS A 197 -27.13 2.01 -3.04
C LYS A 197 -27.71 1.34 -1.80
N GLN A 198 -28.04 0.05 -1.90
CA GLN A 198 -28.55 -0.73 -0.78
C GLN A 198 -27.50 -0.90 0.33
N LEU A 199 -26.25 -1.21 -0.05
CA LEU A 199 -25.14 -1.34 0.91
C LEU A 199 -24.90 -0.02 1.66
N LEU A 200 -24.87 1.11 0.96
CA LEU A 200 -24.69 2.43 1.54
C LEU A 200 -25.93 2.95 2.30
N SER A 201 -27.11 2.35 2.18
CA SER A 201 -28.27 2.68 3.00
C SER A 201 -28.10 2.30 4.46
N GLU A 202 -27.24 1.29 4.75
CA GLU A 202 -26.98 0.85 6.11
C GLU A 202 -26.07 1.83 6.88
N LYS A 203 -26.56 2.31 8.02
CA LYS A 203 -25.81 3.23 8.91
C LYS A 203 -24.46 2.63 9.36
N SER A 204 -24.42 1.32 9.64
CA SER A 204 -23.18 0.64 10.07
C SER A 204 -22.13 0.63 8.98
N VAL A 205 -22.52 0.41 7.71
CA VAL A 205 -21.63 0.43 6.56
C VAL A 205 -21.08 1.83 6.29
N ARG A 206 -21.94 2.85 6.29
CA ARG A 206 -21.48 4.24 6.12
C ARG A 206 -20.48 4.64 7.20
N ARG A 207 -20.77 4.32 8.47
CA ARG A 207 -19.88 4.62 9.61
C ARG A 207 -18.57 3.86 9.46
N PHE A 208 -18.60 2.59 9.06
CA PHE A 208 -17.40 1.79 8.81
C PHE A 208 -16.54 2.43 7.71
N LEU A 209 -17.11 2.69 6.54
CA LEU A 209 -16.37 3.25 5.40
C LEU A 209 -15.77 4.62 5.72
N LEU A 210 -16.53 5.48 6.39
CA LEU A 210 -16.02 6.80 6.80
C LEU A 210 -14.90 6.65 7.85
N CYS A 211 -15.08 5.78 8.84
CA CYS A 211 -14.07 5.50 9.86
C CYS A 211 -12.74 5.05 9.24
N VAL A 212 -12.77 4.03 8.37
CA VAL A 212 -11.55 3.50 7.75
C VAL A 212 -10.95 4.48 6.73
N ALA A 213 -11.76 5.27 6.03
CA ALA A 213 -11.27 6.31 5.13
C ALA A 213 -10.50 7.41 5.88
N LEU A 214 -10.99 7.83 7.05
CA LEU A 214 -10.29 8.79 7.90
C LEU A 214 -9.00 8.22 8.49
N LEU A 215 -9.03 6.97 9.00
CA LEU A 215 -7.86 6.32 9.58
C LEU A 215 -6.75 6.08 8.54
N GLN A 216 -7.11 5.62 7.35
CA GLN A 216 -6.13 5.39 6.29
C GLN A 216 -5.71 6.72 5.63
N GLY A 217 -6.63 7.64 5.40
CA GLY A 217 -6.33 8.98 4.89
C GLY A 217 -5.35 9.74 5.78
N ALA A 218 -5.39 9.54 7.09
CA ALA A 218 -4.45 10.10 8.05
C ALA A 218 -2.99 9.61 7.87
N HIS A 219 -2.71 8.60 7.04
CA HIS A 219 -1.35 8.20 6.67
C HIS A 219 -0.75 9.07 5.56
N ALA A 220 -1.52 9.91 4.89
CA ALA A 220 -1.08 10.62 3.70
C ALA A 220 0.15 11.50 3.94
N GLY A 221 0.17 12.29 5.01
CA GLY A 221 1.32 13.11 5.38
C GLY A 221 2.59 12.28 5.62
N TYR A 222 2.43 11.14 6.27
CA TYR A 222 3.54 10.20 6.51
C TYR A 222 4.06 9.59 5.21
N TYR A 223 3.20 9.03 4.37
CA TYR A 223 3.61 8.39 3.11
C TYR A 223 4.26 9.35 2.13
N SER A 224 3.87 10.61 2.14
CA SER A 224 4.35 11.59 1.17
C SER A 224 5.53 12.43 1.66
N PHE A 225 5.54 12.80 2.95
CA PHE A 225 6.46 13.82 3.45
C PHE A 225 7.33 13.38 4.63
N SER A 226 7.16 12.18 5.19
CA SER A 226 7.98 11.75 6.34
C SER A 226 9.47 11.75 6.06
N ALA A 227 9.86 11.27 4.88
CA ALA A 227 11.26 11.19 4.49
C ALA A 227 11.88 12.60 4.34
N ILE A 228 11.20 13.49 3.63
CA ILE A 228 11.61 14.90 3.49
C ILE A 228 11.69 15.58 4.87
N TYR A 229 10.67 15.36 5.71
CA TYR A 229 10.62 15.94 7.05
C TYR A 229 11.77 15.48 7.95
N TRP A 230 12.13 14.20 7.89
CA TRP A 230 13.23 13.66 8.69
C TRP A 230 14.60 14.07 8.14
N GLU A 231 14.79 14.17 6.83
CA GLU A 231 16.00 14.72 6.23
C GLU A 231 16.18 16.19 6.63
N ASN A 232 15.13 17.00 6.61
CA ASN A 232 15.14 18.39 7.07
C ASN A 232 15.43 18.50 8.58
N ALA A 233 15.12 17.47 9.37
CA ALA A 233 15.48 17.38 10.78
C ALA A 233 16.95 16.92 11.00
N GLY A 234 17.73 16.67 9.93
CA GLY A 234 19.14 16.31 9.97
C GLY A 234 19.43 14.80 9.93
N TYR A 235 18.44 13.97 9.69
CA TYR A 235 18.66 12.53 9.54
C TYR A 235 19.13 12.18 8.14
N SER A 236 20.06 11.22 8.03
CA SER A 236 20.48 10.67 6.75
C SER A 236 19.39 9.81 6.13
N ALA A 237 19.40 9.66 4.80
CA ALA A 237 18.50 8.77 4.09
C ALA A 237 18.61 7.31 4.56
N SER A 238 19.77 6.88 5.06
CA SER A 238 19.96 5.56 5.71
C SER A 238 19.04 5.40 6.92
N VAL A 239 19.00 6.39 7.81
CA VAL A 239 18.12 6.38 8.99
C VAL A 239 16.65 6.37 8.57
N VAL A 240 16.29 7.14 7.55
CA VAL A 240 14.93 7.13 6.97
C VAL A 240 14.56 5.71 6.49
N GLY A 241 15.45 5.06 5.74
CA GLY A 241 15.24 3.69 5.26
C GLY A 241 15.07 2.66 6.40
N TYR A 242 15.87 2.78 7.46
CA TYR A 242 15.76 1.91 8.64
C TYR A 242 14.46 2.15 9.42
N LEU A 243 14.01 3.40 9.56
CA LEU A 243 12.72 3.72 10.19
C LEU A 243 11.56 3.12 9.40
N TRP A 244 11.55 3.23 8.07
CA TRP A 244 10.53 2.60 7.25
C TRP A 244 10.55 1.06 7.36
N SER A 245 11.75 0.47 7.35
CA SER A 245 11.93 -0.97 7.55
C SER A 245 11.39 -1.43 8.91
N LEU A 246 11.64 -0.67 9.97
CA LEU A 246 11.13 -0.96 11.32
C LEU A 246 9.60 -0.98 11.36
N GLY A 247 8.94 -0.04 10.67
CA GLY A 247 7.48 -0.02 10.54
C GLY A 247 6.94 -1.32 9.96
N VAL A 248 7.54 -1.82 8.88
CA VAL A 248 7.12 -3.08 8.23
C VAL A 248 7.46 -4.31 9.10
N VAL A 249 8.58 -4.31 9.82
CA VAL A 249 8.88 -5.37 10.79
C VAL A 249 7.79 -5.44 11.86
N ALA A 250 7.38 -4.30 12.43
CA ALA A 250 6.29 -4.24 13.40
C ALA A 250 4.95 -4.75 12.83
N GLU A 251 4.63 -4.42 11.57
CA GLU A 251 3.47 -4.96 10.88
C GLU A 251 3.49 -6.49 10.79
N VAL A 252 4.61 -7.06 10.32
CA VAL A 252 4.76 -8.52 10.16
C VAL A 252 4.59 -9.24 11.49
N ILE A 253 5.17 -8.70 12.57
CA ILE A 253 5.03 -9.26 13.92
C ILE A 253 3.55 -9.27 14.34
N ILE A 254 2.85 -8.14 14.20
CA ILE A 254 1.45 -8.04 14.61
C ILE A 254 0.54 -8.89 13.72
N PHE A 255 0.77 -8.95 12.40
CA PHE A 255 0.01 -9.86 11.53
C PHE A 255 0.20 -11.32 11.96
N THR A 256 1.43 -11.74 12.25
CA THR A 256 1.74 -13.11 12.68
C THR A 256 1.07 -13.45 14.01
N LEU A 257 1.10 -12.52 14.96
CA LEU A 257 0.53 -12.72 16.31
C LEU A 257 -0.97 -12.35 16.41
N SER A 258 -1.58 -11.89 15.33
CA SER A 258 -2.94 -11.30 15.33
C SER A 258 -4.01 -12.23 15.91
N ASN A 259 -3.93 -13.53 15.61
CA ASN A 259 -4.86 -14.54 16.15
C ASN A 259 -4.71 -14.76 17.66
N GLN A 260 -3.50 -14.58 18.21
CA GLN A 260 -3.22 -14.71 19.64
C GLN A 260 -3.65 -13.45 20.38
N LEU A 261 -3.27 -12.27 19.85
CA LEU A 261 -3.48 -10.98 20.51
C LEU A 261 -4.95 -10.53 20.44
N PHE A 262 -5.59 -10.70 19.27
CA PHE A 262 -6.88 -10.10 18.97
C PHE A 262 -8.02 -11.11 18.79
N ARG A 263 -7.85 -12.36 19.16
CA ARG A 263 -8.86 -13.44 18.96
C ARG A 263 -10.26 -13.03 19.43
N ARG A 264 -10.36 -12.36 20.58
CA ARG A 264 -11.63 -11.94 21.21
C ARG A 264 -12.04 -10.51 20.94
N TRP A 265 -11.30 -9.78 20.10
CA TRP A 265 -11.58 -8.38 19.84
C TRP A 265 -12.60 -8.24 18.71
N SER A 266 -13.58 -7.36 18.89
CA SER A 266 -14.50 -7.00 17.81
C SER A 266 -13.83 -6.04 16.81
N ALA A 267 -14.33 -5.99 15.57
CA ALA A 267 -13.90 -4.99 14.60
C ALA A 267 -14.02 -3.56 15.16
N ARG A 268 -15.06 -3.28 15.94
CA ARG A 268 -15.26 -1.98 16.60
C ARG A 268 -14.15 -1.63 17.59
N ASN A 269 -13.69 -2.60 18.39
CA ASN A 269 -12.62 -2.35 19.38
C ASN A 269 -11.26 -2.21 18.70
N LEU A 270 -11.00 -2.95 17.62
CA LEU A 270 -9.80 -2.79 16.80
C LEU A 270 -9.76 -1.42 16.14
N LEU A 271 -10.90 -0.91 15.61
CA LEU A 271 -10.97 0.46 15.07
C LEU A 271 -10.74 1.52 16.14
N LEU A 272 -11.18 1.28 17.38
CA LEU A 272 -10.88 2.17 18.52
C LEU A 272 -9.37 2.22 18.77
N LEU A 273 -8.75 1.06 18.89
CA LEU A 273 -7.30 0.95 19.10
C LEU A 273 -6.53 1.66 17.98
N SER A 274 -6.92 1.41 16.72
CA SER A 274 -6.30 2.06 15.57
C SER A 274 -6.47 3.59 15.60
N GLY A 275 -7.64 4.08 15.97
CA GLY A 275 -7.88 5.53 16.11
C GLY A 275 -7.04 6.16 17.21
N ILE A 276 -6.94 5.53 18.37
CA ILE A 276 -6.09 6.00 19.49
C ILE A 276 -4.62 5.99 19.06
N CYS A 277 -4.15 4.89 18.49
CA CYS A 277 -2.79 4.81 17.94
C CYS A 277 -2.53 5.90 16.90
N GLY A 278 -3.50 6.20 16.03
CA GLY A 278 -3.38 7.25 15.02
C GLY A 278 -3.20 8.64 15.64
N VAL A 279 -4.05 9.03 16.57
CA VAL A 279 -3.94 10.33 17.24
C VAL A 279 -2.60 10.45 17.97
N VAL A 280 -2.21 9.42 18.72
CA VAL A 280 -0.94 9.41 19.47
C VAL A 280 0.25 9.46 18.51
N ARG A 281 0.26 8.62 17.48
CA ARG A 281 1.35 8.50 16.50
C ARG A 281 1.59 9.81 15.78
N TRP A 282 0.54 10.41 15.24
CA TRP A 282 0.66 11.65 14.47
C TRP A 282 0.94 12.85 15.37
N GLY A 283 0.41 12.88 16.57
CA GLY A 283 0.74 13.90 17.58
C GLY A 283 2.22 13.83 17.97
N LEU A 284 2.76 12.65 18.23
CA LEU A 284 4.19 12.46 18.51
C LEU A 284 5.06 12.90 17.33
N MET A 285 4.70 12.51 16.10
CA MET A 285 5.45 12.86 14.91
C MET A 285 5.43 14.35 14.59
N GLY A 286 4.31 15.03 14.88
CA GLY A 286 4.20 16.49 14.71
C GLY A 286 4.91 17.31 15.78
N THR A 287 5.26 16.68 16.91
CA THR A 287 5.86 17.38 18.05
C THR A 287 7.36 17.11 18.20
N TYR A 288 7.80 15.90 17.91
CA TYR A 288 9.16 15.44 18.19
C TYR A 288 9.86 14.89 16.96
N THR A 289 11.16 15.21 16.85
CA THR A 289 12.05 14.66 15.81
C THR A 289 13.16 13.79 16.40
N SER A 290 13.20 13.58 17.72
CA SER A 290 14.23 12.75 18.33
C SER A 290 14.10 11.28 17.94
N LEU A 291 15.23 10.60 17.67
CA LEU A 291 15.25 9.23 17.18
C LEU A 291 14.47 8.23 18.05
N PRO A 292 14.54 8.28 19.40
CA PRO A 292 13.75 7.38 20.23
C PRO A 292 12.22 7.53 20.00
N VAL A 293 11.73 8.77 19.81
CA VAL A 293 10.33 9.01 19.52
C VAL A 293 9.97 8.54 18.12
N LEU A 294 10.85 8.75 17.13
CA LEU A 294 10.61 8.24 15.76
C LEU A 294 10.56 6.70 15.72
N ILE A 295 11.35 6.01 16.54
CA ILE A 295 11.26 4.55 16.71
C ILE A 295 9.88 4.16 17.23
N ILE A 296 9.36 4.84 18.26
CA ILE A 296 8.01 4.60 18.80
C ILE A 296 6.95 4.87 17.72
N VAL A 297 7.07 5.97 16.99
CA VAL A 297 6.18 6.32 15.87
C VAL A 297 6.14 5.21 14.81
N GLN A 298 7.28 4.58 14.52
CA GLN A 298 7.35 3.49 13.54
C GLN A 298 6.77 2.17 14.10
N ILE A 299 6.98 1.86 15.36
CA ILE A 299 6.32 0.72 16.01
C ILE A 299 4.80 0.92 16.02
N LEU A 300 4.31 2.13 16.32
CA LEU A 300 2.88 2.45 16.28
C LEU A 300 2.24 2.32 14.88
N HIS A 301 3.05 2.20 13.81
CA HIS A 301 2.54 1.93 12.47
C HIS A 301 1.70 0.65 12.41
N CYS A 302 2.10 -0.40 13.10
CA CYS A 302 1.29 -1.62 13.19
C CYS A 302 -0.09 -1.35 13.82
N GLY A 303 -0.19 -0.45 14.81
CA GLY A 303 -1.46 -0.04 15.41
C GLY A 303 -2.36 0.75 14.46
N THR A 304 -1.76 1.64 13.67
CA THR A 304 -2.53 2.48 12.72
C THR A 304 -2.90 1.76 11.44
N PHE A 305 -2.01 0.96 10.86
CA PHE A 305 -2.22 0.27 9.58
C PHE A 305 -2.73 -1.16 9.79
N THR A 306 -1.94 -2.03 10.43
CA THR A 306 -2.26 -3.46 10.55
C THR A 306 -3.54 -3.71 11.33
N VAL A 307 -3.70 -3.05 12.47
CA VAL A 307 -4.91 -3.20 13.32
C VAL A 307 -6.15 -2.67 12.59
N CYS A 308 -6.04 -1.54 11.87
CA CYS A 308 -7.13 -1.02 11.04
C CYS A 308 -7.52 -2.00 9.94
N HIS A 309 -6.53 -2.59 9.26
CA HIS A 309 -6.76 -3.57 8.19
C HIS A 309 -7.42 -4.85 8.74
N LEU A 310 -6.94 -5.38 9.87
CA LEU A 310 -7.56 -6.52 10.54
C LEU A 310 -9.02 -6.23 10.93
N ALA A 311 -9.29 -5.04 11.44
CA ALA A 311 -10.65 -4.61 11.76
C ALA A 311 -11.54 -4.57 10.52
N ALA A 312 -11.01 -4.02 9.41
CA ALA A 312 -11.73 -3.95 8.15
C ALA A 312 -12.05 -5.35 7.61
N MET A 313 -11.08 -6.26 7.61
CA MET A 313 -11.29 -7.65 7.17
C MET A 313 -12.32 -8.39 8.04
N ARG A 314 -12.32 -8.18 9.37
CA ARG A 314 -13.34 -8.74 10.26
C ARG A 314 -14.73 -8.18 10.00
N PHE A 315 -14.85 -6.87 9.80
CA PHE A 315 -16.14 -6.24 9.50
C PHE A 315 -16.71 -6.73 8.17
N ILE A 316 -15.86 -6.81 7.14
CA ILE A 316 -16.24 -7.27 5.79
C ILE A 316 -16.57 -8.75 5.82
N GLY A 317 -15.72 -9.59 6.43
CA GLY A 317 -15.90 -11.03 6.48
C GLY A 317 -17.12 -11.50 7.27
N ALA A 318 -17.65 -10.65 8.17
CA ALA A 318 -18.90 -10.92 8.91
C ALA A 318 -20.19 -10.62 8.08
N ARG A 319 -20.04 -10.18 6.82
CA ARG A 319 -21.16 -9.85 5.94
C ARG A 319 -21.58 -11.03 5.06
N LYS A 320 -22.78 -10.91 4.47
CA LYS A 320 -23.26 -11.90 3.50
C LYS A 320 -22.38 -11.93 2.26
N GLU A 321 -22.27 -13.08 1.62
CA GLU A 321 -21.37 -13.31 0.49
C GLU A 321 -21.56 -12.27 -0.64
N GLY A 322 -22.81 -11.93 -1.01
CA GLY A 322 -23.13 -10.91 -2.00
C GLY A 322 -22.72 -9.47 -1.63
N GLU A 323 -22.49 -9.18 -0.34
CA GLU A 323 -22.07 -7.88 0.17
C GLU A 323 -20.53 -7.77 0.25
N ILE A 324 -19.82 -8.87 0.53
CA ILE A 324 -18.37 -8.90 0.80
C ILE A 324 -17.60 -8.27 -0.34
N VAL A 325 -17.84 -8.71 -1.57
CA VAL A 325 -17.11 -8.22 -2.77
C VAL A 325 -17.28 -6.72 -2.95
N ARG A 326 -18.53 -6.23 -2.81
CA ARG A 326 -18.83 -4.79 -2.95
C ARG A 326 -18.25 -3.97 -1.82
N LEU A 327 -18.32 -4.47 -0.60
CA LEU A 327 -17.79 -3.76 0.57
C LEU A 327 -16.26 -3.73 0.54
N GLN A 328 -15.62 -4.79 0.07
CA GLN A 328 -14.17 -4.82 -0.13
C GLN A 328 -13.73 -3.84 -1.22
N ALA A 329 -14.47 -3.75 -2.33
CA ALA A 329 -14.23 -2.76 -3.37
C ALA A 329 -14.40 -1.32 -2.83
N ALA A 330 -15.45 -1.05 -2.05
CA ALA A 330 -15.67 0.25 -1.42
C ALA A 330 -14.58 0.61 -0.40
N TYR A 331 -14.14 -0.36 0.41
CA TYR A 331 -13.00 -0.20 1.33
C TYR A 331 -11.71 0.15 0.59
N SER A 332 -11.39 -0.60 -0.46
CA SER A 332 -10.20 -0.34 -1.28
C SER A 332 -10.26 1.05 -1.94
N ALA A 333 -11.45 1.42 -2.48
CA ALA A 333 -11.64 2.70 -3.15
C ALA A 333 -11.50 3.89 -2.21
N LEU A 334 -12.19 3.85 -1.07
CA LEU A 334 -12.30 4.98 -0.17
C LEU A 334 -11.14 5.06 0.83
N ALA A 335 -10.74 3.93 1.41
CA ALA A 335 -9.73 3.91 2.44
C ALA A 335 -8.31 3.79 1.87
N MET A 336 -8.08 2.83 0.97
CA MET A 336 -6.73 2.53 0.47
C MET A 336 -6.33 3.37 -0.75
N GLY A 337 -7.29 3.98 -1.44
CA GLY A 337 -7.07 4.82 -2.62
C GLY A 337 -7.47 6.27 -2.40
N GLY A 338 -8.77 6.56 -2.51
CA GLY A 338 -9.30 7.92 -2.56
C GLY A 338 -9.01 8.76 -1.30
N GLY A 339 -9.19 8.19 -0.11
CA GLY A 339 -8.94 8.90 1.15
C GLY A 339 -7.48 9.33 1.29
N ILE A 340 -6.55 8.41 1.03
CA ILE A 340 -5.11 8.71 1.07
C ILE A 340 -4.76 9.71 -0.05
N ALA A 341 -5.28 9.53 -1.27
CA ALA A 341 -4.96 10.41 -2.41
C ALA A 341 -5.38 11.86 -2.16
N VAL A 342 -6.62 12.08 -1.70
CA VAL A 342 -7.13 13.42 -1.38
C VAL A 342 -6.29 14.08 -0.28
N MET A 343 -6.02 13.34 0.80
CA MET A 343 -5.22 13.86 1.90
C MET A 343 -3.75 14.08 1.52
N THR A 344 -3.21 13.33 0.55
CA THR A 344 -1.86 13.55 0.00
C THR A 344 -1.76 14.88 -0.74
N VAL A 345 -2.77 15.20 -1.57
CA VAL A 345 -2.83 16.49 -2.26
C VAL A 345 -2.93 17.64 -1.24
N ILE A 346 -3.83 17.50 -0.26
CA ILE A 346 -3.98 18.52 0.81
C ILE A 346 -2.68 18.69 1.59
N ALA A 347 -2.01 17.58 1.95
CA ALA A 347 -0.73 17.63 2.66
C ALA A 347 0.36 18.34 1.84
N GLY A 348 0.41 18.14 0.51
CA GLY A 348 1.33 18.83 -0.39
C GLY A 348 1.14 20.35 -0.36
N PHE A 349 -0.09 20.82 -0.53
CA PHE A 349 -0.41 22.26 -0.47
C PHE A 349 -0.16 22.89 0.90
N MET A 350 -0.26 22.10 1.98
CA MET A 350 -0.12 22.60 3.34
C MET A 350 1.30 22.44 3.90
N TYR A 351 2.17 21.67 3.26
CA TYR A 351 3.49 21.31 3.82
C TYR A 351 4.36 22.54 4.09
N ASP A 352 4.47 23.45 3.13
CA ASP A 352 5.30 24.66 3.26
C ASP A 352 4.79 25.65 4.32
N TYR A 353 3.49 25.61 4.63
CA TYR A 353 2.88 26.46 5.65
C TYR A 353 2.93 25.84 7.05
N LEU A 354 2.75 24.54 7.14
CA LEU A 354 2.57 23.85 8.42
C LEU A 354 3.82 23.07 8.87
N HIS A 355 4.71 22.68 7.93
CA HIS A 355 5.85 21.81 8.20
C HIS A 355 5.44 20.56 9.03
N SER A 356 5.90 20.45 10.29
CA SER A 356 5.49 19.38 11.20
C SER A 356 3.98 19.39 11.53
N GLY A 357 3.32 20.52 11.37
CA GLY A 357 1.89 20.68 11.61
C GLY A 357 1.01 19.82 10.69
N ILE A 358 1.51 19.34 9.54
CA ILE A 358 0.75 18.38 8.73
C ILE A 358 0.46 17.08 9.47
N PHE A 359 1.34 16.65 10.38
CA PHE A 359 1.10 15.44 11.18
C PHE A 359 0.05 15.70 12.26
N TRP A 360 0.00 16.90 12.85
CA TRP A 360 -1.12 17.30 13.70
C TRP A 360 -2.43 17.37 12.91
N MET A 361 -2.41 17.83 11.66
CA MET A 361 -3.56 17.75 10.77
C MET A 361 -4.01 16.29 10.57
N MET A 362 -3.07 15.35 10.38
CA MET A 362 -3.39 13.92 10.29
C MET A 362 -3.98 13.37 11.60
N ALA A 363 -3.51 13.83 12.76
CA ALA A 363 -4.11 13.49 14.06
C ALA A 363 -5.57 13.98 14.17
N LEU A 364 -5.83 15.20 13.71
CA LEU A 364 -7.20 15.75 13.64
C LEU A 364 -8.09 14.98 12.67
N VAL A 365 -7.58 14.50 11.56
CA VAL A 365 -8.32 13.63 10.61
C VAL A 365 -8.62 12.25 11.24
N ALA A 366 -7.70 11.68 11.99
CA ALA A 366 -7.90 10.40 12.67
C ALA A 366 -8.85 10.47 13.87
N PHE A 367 -8.90 11.60 14.57
CA PHE A 367 -9.66 11.76 15.81
C PHE A 367 -11.16 11.47 15.68
N PRO A 368 -11.90 11.98 14.68
CA PRO A 368 -13.32 11.69 14.51
C PRO A 368 -13.63 10.20 14.29
N ALA A 369 -12.68 9.44 13.72
CA ALA A 369 -12.86 8.01 13.49
C ALA A 369 -13.14 7.24 14.80
N ILE A 370 -12.62 7.70 15.94
CA ILE A 370 -12.86 7.12 17.26
C ILE A 370 -14.37 7.06 17.58
N PHE A 371 -15.14 8.06 17.14
CA PHE A 371 -16.59 8.16 17.40
C PHE A 371 -17.44 7.58 16.26
N LEU A 372 -16.88 7.45 15.07
CA LEU A 372 -17.58 6.96 13.87
C LEU A 372 -17.57 5.45 13.71
N ARG A 373 -17.03 4.72 14.68
CA ARG A 373 -16.94 3.25 14.64
C ARG A 373 -18.32 2.61 14.41
N PRO A 374 -18.41 1.55 13.56
CA PRO A 374 -19.66 0.87 13.30
C PRO A 374 -20.22 0.23 14.56
N GLN A 375 -21.55 0.26 14.70
CA GLN A 375 -22.23 -0.58 15.68
C GLN A 375 -22.34 -1.99 15.09
N VAL A 376 -21.64 -2.94 15.66
CA VAL A 376 -21.82 -4.36 15.32
C VAL A 376 -22.96 -4.86 16.17
N LYS A 377 -24.05 -5.31 15.55
CA LYS A 377 -25.03 -6.13 16.26
C LYS A 377 -24.29 -7.35 16.79
N ALA A 378 -24.36 -7.58 18.09
CA ALA A 378 -23.83 -8.81 18.68
C ALA A 378 -24.57 -9.97 18.02
N HIS A 379 -23.93 -10.67 17.09
CA HIS A 379 -24.33 -12.03 16.80
C HIS A 379 -23.71 -12.88 17.91
N ASN A 380 -24.56 -13.45 18.72
CA ASN A 380 -24.19 -14.43 19.75
C ASN A 380 -23.37 -15.53 19.05
N TYR A 381 -22.11 -15.66 19.45
CA TYR A 381 -21.26 -16.80 19.17
C TYR A 381 -21.49 -17.86 20.24
#